data_ccebdde986cc87b6a4ef5309d59a0619
#
_entry.id   ccebdde986cc87b6a4ef5309d59a0619
#
_cell.length_a   1.000
_cell.length_b   1.000
_cell.length_c   1.000
_cell.angle_alpha   90.00
_cell.angle_beta   90.00
_cell.angle_gamma   90.00
#
_symmetry.space_group_name_H-M   'P 1'
#
loop_
_entity.id
_entity.type
_entity.pdbx_description
1 polymer ?
#
loop_
_entity_poly.entity_id
_entity_poly.type
_entity_poly.pdbx_seq_one_letter_code
_entity_poly.pdbx_strand_id
1 'polypeptide(L)'
;MWRVLIGSLLVPIAALAQYKLEAGGPPPEELDPAIRQALTQTGHKILKGDGSVYCEVWLRTSAPSGPPTSEQNVSLTTVPHGALLGAIRFHTRGQDRRGQPIPAGVYTLRFSLFPPDGNHQGVAPQRDFLLLVPAAEDKELNATPSYAQVVAMSKKTTKGGHPAILSLWKDDSGHAPGLVQEGESDWVLYTKIGDVPVGIILIGVHSG
;
A
#
# COMPACT_ATOMS: atom_id res chain seq x y z
N MET A 1 36.85 -27.38 48.36
CA MET A 1 36.30 -27.44 46.98
C MET A 1 35.25 -26.37 46.85
N TRP A 2 35.55 -25.20 46.25
CA TRP A 2 34.61 -24.11 46.05
C TRP A 2 34.12 -24.17 44.60
N ARG A 3 32.82 -24.40 44.40
CA ARG A 3 32.16 -24.39 43.11
C ARG A 3 31.74 -22.94 42.81
N VAL A 4 32.38 -22.32 41.83
CA VAL A 4 31.97 -21.03 41.26
C VAL A 4 30.83 -21.32 40.29
N LEU A 5 29.60 -20.86 40.61
CA LEU A 5 28.46 -20.83 39.72
C LEU A 5 28.61 -19.59 38.79
N ILE A 6 28.97 -19.82 37.55
CA ILE A 6 28.93 -18.80 36.51
C ILE A 6 27.47 -18.71 36.01
N GLY A 7 26.76 -17.70 36.49
CA GLY A 7 25.44 -17.37 35.98
C GLY A 7 25.58 -16.68 34.60
N SER A 8 25.15 -17.36 33.52
CA SER A 8 25.00 -16.74 32.21
C SER A 8 23.86 -15.74 32.21
N LEU A 9 24.16 -14.45 32.17
CA LEU A 9 23.19 -13.40 31.88
C LEU A 9 22.77 -13.51 30.41
N LEU A 10 21.59 -14.04 30.15
CA LEU A 10 20.90 -13.90 28.88
C LEU A 10 20.40 -12.45 28.75
N VAL A 11 21.14 -11.62 28.02
CA VAL A 11 20.65 -10.30 27.60
C VAL A 11 19.63 -10.55 26.49
N PRO A 12 18.35 -10.14 26.66
CA PRO A 12 17.37 -10.25 25.58
C PRO A 12 17.84 -9.35 24.42
N ILE A 13 18.17 -9.95 23.29
CA ILE A 13 18.34 -9.23 22.03
C ILE A 13 16.92 -8.77 21.66
N ALA A 14 16.63 -7.49 21.88
CA ALA A 14 15.44 -6.87 21.33
C ALA A 14 15.55 -6.98 19.79
N ALA A 15 14.70 -7.83 19.18
CA ALA A 15 14.59 -7.89 17.74
C ALA A 15 14.17 -6.49 17.27
N LEU A 16 15.08 -5.77 16.61
CA LEU A 16 14.77 -4.49 15.99
C LEU A 16 13.66 -4.76 14.97
N ALA A 17 12.55 -4.06 15.09
CA ALA A 17 11.48 -4.16 14.11
C ALA A 17 12.06 -3.89 12.72
N GLN A 18 11.80 -4.80 11.77
CA GLN A 18 12.35 -4.72 10.42
C GLN A 18 11.90 -3.45 9.68
N TYR A 19 10.71 -2.93 10.05
CA TYR A 19 10.16 -1.68 9.51
C TYR A 19 9.55 -0.82 10.62
N LYS A 20 9.55 0.50 10.40
CA LYS A 20 8.95 1.49 11.32
C LYS A 20 8.12 2.50 10.55
N LEU A 21 7.06 2.98 11.17
CA LEU A 21 6.24 4.08 10.68
C LEU A 21 6.67 5.38 11.36
N GLU A 22 6.88 6.40 10.55
CA GLU A 22 7.07 7.79 10.99
C GLU A 22 6.18 8.74 10.20
N ALA A 23 6.02 9.96 10.69
CA ALA A 23 5.40 11.04 9.92
C ALA A 23 6.31 11.42 8.75
N GLY A 24 5.74 11.47 7.54
CA GLY A 24 6.39 11.93 6.33
C GLY A 24 6.16 13.42 6.06
N GLY A 25 6.73 13.90 4.95
CA GLY A 25 6.52 15.25 4.44
C GLY A 25 5.21 15.41 3.64
N PRO A 26 5.03 16.56 2.97
CA PRO A 26 3.92 16.80 2.07
C PRO A 26 4.02 15.94 0.80
N PRO A 27 2.90 15.81 0.04
CA PRO A 27 2.89 15.07 -1.21
C PRO A 27 3.93 15.61 -2.22
N PRO A 28 4.58 14.72 -2.97
CA PRO A 28 5.68 15.07 -3.87
C PRO A 28 5.25 15.95 -5.04
N GLU A 29 6.17 16.81 -5.53
CA GLU A 29 5.90 17.79 -6.59
C GLU A 29 5.68 17.16 -7.96
N GLU A 30 6.07 15.92 -8.16
CA GLU A 30 5.85 15.14 -9.37
C GLU A 30 4.38 14.82 -9.64
N LEU A 31 3.54 14.90 -8.61
CA LEU A 31 2.09 14.77 -8.73
C LEU A 31 1.47 16.05 -9.28
N ASP A 32 0.36 15.91 -10.02
CA ASP A 32 -0.45 17.05 -10.43
C ASP A 32 -0.90 17.88 -9.20
N PRO A 33 -0.95 19.24 -9.30
CA PRO A 33 -1.34 20.10 -8.19
C PRO A 33 -2.73 19.76 -7.59
N ALA A 34 -3.71 19.39 -8.42
CA ALA A 34 -5.03 19.01 -7.94
C ALA A 34 -4.99 17.71 -7.14
N ILE A 35 -4.17 16.74 -7.57
CA ILE A 35 -3.95 15.50 -6.82
C ILE A 35 -3.27 15.81 -5.48
N ARG A 36 -2.19 16.60 -5.49
CA ARG A 36 -1.47 16.99 -4.26
C ARG A 36 -2.38 17.63 -3.22
N GLN A 37 -3.26 18.53 -3.65
CA GLN A 37 -4.20 19.23 -2.76
C GLN A 37 -5.25 18.30 -2.14
N ALA A 38 -5.61 17.22 -2.83
CA ALA A 38 -6.60 16.25 -2.36
C ALA A 38 -6.02 15.21 -1.39
N LEU A 39 -4.70 15.17 -1.22
CA LEU A 39 -4.00 14.22 -0.34
C LEU A 39 -3.69 14.82 1.04
N THR A 40 -3.48 13.94 2.02
CA THR A 40 -2.98 14.32 3.35
C THR A 40 -1.64 15.07 3.20
N GLN A 41 -1.47 16.18 3.93
CA GLN A 41 -0.25 16.99 3.86
C GLN A 41 0.89 16.40 4.72
N THR A 42 0.60 15.39 5.50
CA THR A 42 1.58 14.57 6.22
C THR A 42 1.45 13.14 5.72
N GLY A 43 2.51 12.62 5.11
CA GLY A 43 2.56 11.25 4.62
C GLY A 43 2.85 10.23 5.72
N HIS A 44 2.64 8.98 5.41
CA HIS A 44 3.12 7.84 6.18
C HIS A 44 4.49 7.42 5.64
N LYS A 45 5.55 7.65 6.39
CA LYS A 45 6.93 7.30 6.00
C LYS A 45 7.32 5.98 6.62
N ILE A 46 7.67 5.00 5.80
CA ILE A 46 8.08 3.67 6.21
C ILE A 46 9.61 3.56 6.13
N LEU A 47 10.23 3.31 7.27
CA LEU A 47 11.67 3.09 7.39
C LEU A 47 11.98 1.60 7.48
N LYS A 48 13.11 1.20 6.90
CA LYS A 48 13.72 -0.12 7.12
C LYS A 48 14.46 -0.15 8.47
N GLY A 49 14.82 -1.32 8.93
CA GLY A 49 15.58 -1.51 10.16
C GLY A 49 16.93 -0.78 10.21
N ASP A 50 17.53 -0.48 9.06
CA ASP A 50 18.77 0.31 8.93
C ASP A 50 18.52 1.84 8.95
N GLY A 51 17.27 2.27 9.10
CA GLY A 51 16.87 3.68 9.11
C GLY A 51 16.67 4.30 7.72
N SER A 52 16.96 3.58 6.63
CA SER A 52 16.68 4.08 5.28
C SER A 52 15.19 4.11 4.98
N VAL A 53 14.74 5.09 4.17
CA VAL A 53 13.34 5.19 3.76
C VAL A 53 13.03 4.13 2.72
N TYR A 54 12.03 3.27 2.99
CA TYR A 54 11.50 2.33 2.02
C TYR A 54 10.51 2.99 1.07
N CYS A 55 9.44 3.57 1.64
CA CYS A 55 8.43 4.31 0.87
C CYS A 55 7.74 5.37 1.74
N GLU A 56 7.01 6.26 1.08
CA GLU A 56 6.09 7.21 1.70
C GLU A 56 4.73 7.12 1.01
N VAL A 57 3.64 7.18 1.78
CA VAL A 57 2.26 7.04 1.30
C VAL A 57 1.43 8.23 1.73
N TRP A 58 0.67 8.79 0.80
CA TRP A 58 -0.31 9.87 1.04
C TRP A 58 -1.67 9.39 0.55
N LEU A 59 -2.69 9.53 1.36
CA LEU A 59 -4.04 9.09 1.02
C LEU A 59 -4.98 10.29 0.87
N ARG A 60 -6.07 10.12 0.17
CA ARG A 60 -7.07 11.19 0.01
C ARG A 60 -7.66 11.58 1.35
N THR A 61 -7.85 12.90 1.53
CA THR A 61 -8.51 13.49 2.70
C THR A 61 -10.02 13.24 2.71
N SER A 62 -10.59 12.82 1.57
CA SER A 62 -11.97 12.37 1.45
C SER A 62 -12.05 11.15 0.53
N ALA A 63 -12.74 10.10 0.95
CA ALA A 63 -12.93 8.90 0.14
C ALA A 63 -13.85 9.22 -1.06
N PRO A 64 -13.46 8.85 -2.31
CA PRO A 64 -14.39 8.91 -3.43
C PRO A 64 -15.56 7.97 -3.15
N SER A 65 -16.77 8.41 -3.48
CA SER A 65 -17.98 7.63 -3.25
C SER A 65 -18.90 7.68 -4.46
N GLY A 66 -19.48 6.52 -4.78
CA GLY A 66 -20.46 6.31 -5.82
C GLY A 66 -21.54 5.33 -5.39
N PRO A 67 -22.39 4.88 -6.32
CA PRO A 67 -23.35 3.83 -6.04
C PRO A 67 -22.63 2.56 -5.56
N PRO A 68 -23.15 1.87 -4.52
CA PRO A 68 -22.54 0.65 -4.03
C PRO A 68 -22.58 -0.45 -5.08
N THR A 69 -21.48 -1.19 -5.23
CA THR A 69 -21.45 -2.39 -6.05
C THR A 69 -22.09 -3.57 -5.32
N SER A 70 -22.75 -4.45 -6.09
CA SER A 70 -23.26 -5.73 -5.60
C SER A 70 -22.29 -6.90 -5.85
N GLU A 71 -21.09 -6.63 -6.34
CA GLU A 71 -20.07 -7.66 -6.58
C GLU A 71 -19.63 -8.34 -5.28
N GLN A 72 -19.47 -9.66 -5.36
CA GLN A 72 -19.06 -10.44 -4.18
C GLN A 72 -17.59 -10.21 -3.81
N ASN A 73 -17.27 -10.38 -2.54
CA ASN A 73 -15.92 -10.26 -1.97
C ASN A 73 -15.26 -8.88 -2.19
N VAL A 74 -16.07 -7.83 -2.23
CA VAL A 74 -15.62 -6.43 -2.27
C VAL A 74 -15.85 -5.80 -0.91
N SER A 75 -14.83 -5.20 -0.33
CA SER A 75 -14.92 -4.55 0.99
C SER A 75 -15.22 -3.06 0.88
N LEU A 76 -14.71 -2.38 -0.14
CA LEU A 76 -14.91 -0.95 -0.40
C LEU A 76 -16.03 -0.74 -1.44
N THR A 77 -17.25 -1.20 -1.12
CA THR A 77 -18.37 -1.31 -2.04
C THR A 77 -18.82 0.01 -2.69
N THR A 78 -18.56 1.16 -2.05
CA THR A 78 -18.96 2.49 -2.56
C THR A 78 -17.86 3.20 -3.32
N VAL A 79 -16.63 2.68 -3.32
CA VAL A 79 -15.51 3.30 -4.04
C VAL A 79 -15.63 2.96 -5.54
N PRO A 80 -15.74 3.96 -6.44
CA PRO A 80 -15.80 3.69 -7.86
C PRO A 80 -14.53 3.06 -8.38
N HIS A 81 -14.66 2.08 -9.27
CA HIS A 81 -13.50 1.51 -9.98
C HIS A 81 -12.71 2.62 -10.70
N GLY A 82 -11.38 2.53 -10.68
CA GLY A 82 -10.49 3.53 -11.28
C GLY A 82 -10.29 4.79 -10.45
N ALA A 83 -11.03 4.99 -9.34
CA ALA A 83 -10.87 6.16 -8.49
C ALA A 83 -9.46 6.26 -7.89
N LEU A 84 -8.91 7.47 -7.88
CA LEU A 84 -7.64 7.77 -7.23
C LEU A 84 -7.85 7.79 -5.71
N LEU A 85 -7.09 6.99 -4.96
CA LEU A 85 -7.18 6.89 -3.50
C LEU A 85 -5.98 7.49 -2.79
N GLY A 86 -4.85 7.65 -3.48
CA GLY A 86 -3.64 8.16 -2.87
C GLY A 86 -2.46 8.23 -3.82
N ALA A 87 -1.29 8.36 -3.23
CA ALA A 87 0.00 8.27 -3.92
C ALA A 87 1.03 7.57 -3.04
N ILE A 88 2.05 7.01 -3.68
CA ILE A 88 3.20 6.39 -3.02
C ILE A 88 4.49 6.82 -3.70
N ARG A 89 5.54 7.08 -2.91
CA ARG A 89 6.91 7.26 -3.38
C ARG A 89 7.78 6.11 -2.89
N PHE A 90 8.46 5.45 -3.81
CA PHE A 90 9.58 4.56 -3.48
C PHE A 90 10.90 5.32 -3.67
N HIS A 91 11.69 5.45 -2.61
CA HIS A 91 13.00 6.11 -2.65
C HIS A 91 14.08 5.21 -3.28
N THR A 92 13.87 3.91 -3.15
CA THR A 92 14.68 2.87 -3.78
C THR A 92 13.73 1.89 -4.47
N ARG A 93 14.26 0.78 -4.99
CA ARG A 93 13.43 -0.26 -5.59
C ARG A 93 12.48 -0.86 -4.53
N GLY A 94 11.18 -0.81 -4.82
CA GLY A 94 10.14 -1.54 -4.11
C GLY A 94 9.81 -2.88 -4.78
N GLN A 95 8.79 -3.56 -4.25
CA GLN A 95 8.21 -4.75 -4.88
C GLN A 95 6.72 -4.86 -4.56
N ASP A 96 5.97 -5.49 -5.42
CA ASP A 96 4.60 -5.90 -5.14
C ASP A 96 4.57 -7.26 -4.40
N ARG A 97 3.38 -7.68 -3.98
CA ARG A 97 3.21 -8.91 -3.21
C ARG A 97 3.58 -10.20 -3.98
N ARG A 98 3.75 -10.13 -5.30
CA ARG A 98 4.26 -11.23 -6.15
C ARG A 98 5.77 -11.19 -6.31
N GLY A 99 6.46 -10.28 -5.61
CA GLY A 99 7.89 -10.07 -5.73
C GLY A 99 8.29 -9.33 -7.01
N GLN A 100 7.32 -8.82 -7.79
CA GLN A 100 7.63 -8.05 -8.99
C GLN A 100 8.25 -6.70 -8.59
N PRO A 101 9.40 -6.33 -9.19
CA PRO A 101 10.07 -5.09 -8.83
C PRO A 101 9.31 -3.86 -9.27
N ILE A 102 9.25 -2.86 -8.39
CA ILE A 102 8.74 -1.53 -8.65
C ILE A 102 9.92 -0.57 -8.62
N PRO A 103 10.25 0.13 -9.70
CA PRO A 103 11.34 1.12 -9.71
C PRO A 103 11.14 2.22 -8.66
N ALA A 104 12.23 2.87 -8.26
CA ALA A 104 12.14 4.13 -7.50
C ALA A 104 11.36 5.17 -8.32
N GLY A 105 10.48 5.92 -7.65
CA GLY A 105 9.62 6.90 -8.33
C GLY A 105 8.37 7.24 -7.54
N VAL A 106 7.54 8.09 -8.13
CA VAL A 106 6.24 8.51 -7.60
C VAL A 106 5.12 7.91 -8.44
N TYR A 107 4.14 7.34 -7.76
CA TYR A 107 3.01 6.65 -8.35
C TYR A 107 1.71 7.12 -7.71
N THR A 108 0.66 7.28 -8.50
CA THR A 108 -0.71 7.37 -7.98
C THR A 108 -1.22 5.97 -7.66
N LEU A 109 -2.16 5.90 -6.72
CA LEU A 109 -2.82 4.68 -6.28
C LEU A 109 -4.27 4.71 -6.73
N ARG A 110 -4.61 3.87 -7.73
CA ARG A 110 -5.97 3.77 -8.26
C ARG A 110 -6.64 2.48 -7.83
N PHE A 111 -7.87 2.60 -7.37
CA PHE A 111 -8.69 1.48 -6.91
C PHE A 111 -9.11 0.57 -8.06
N SER A 112 -9.02 -0.74 -7.84
CA SER A 112 -9.51 -1.74 -8.77
C SER A 112 -9.97 -3.00 -8.04
N LEU A 113 -10.58 -3.92 -8.78
CA LEU A 113 -11.06 -5.20 -8.30
C LEU A 113 -10.46 -6.33 -9.12
N PHE A 114 -9.95 -7.37 -8.47
CA PHE A 114 -9.54 -8.58 -9.18
C PHE A 114 -10.71 -9.17 -9.96
N PRO A 115 -10.49 -9.58 -11.21
CA PRO A 115 -11.51 -10.29 -11.98
C PRO A 115 -11.99 -11.56 -11.25
N PRO A 116 -13.28 -11.91 -11.32
CA PRO A 116 -13.81 -13.13 -10.69
C PRO A 116 -13.53 -14.38 -11.54
N ASP A 117 -12.35 -14.47 -12.15
CA ASP A 117 -11.93 -15.52 -13.08
C ASP A 117 -11.20 -16.69 -12.39
N GLY A 118 -11.03 -16.65 -11.08
CA GLY A 118 -10.32 -17.65 -10.28
C GLY A 118 -8.79 -17.58 -10.33
N ASN A 119 -8.20 -16.77 -11.21
CA ASN A 119 -6.74 -16.69 -11.37
C ASN A 119 -6.04 -15.90 -10.24
N HIS A 120 -6.79 -15.18 -9.41
CA HIS A 120 -6.26 -14.31 -8.36
C HIS A 120 -6.69 -14.76 -6.96
N GLN A 121 -7.20 -15.99 -6.81
CA GLN A 121 -7.59 -16.53 -5.51
C GLN A 121 -6.36 -16.73 -4.63
N GLY A 122 -6.44 -16.28 -3.37
CA GLY A 122 -5.35 -16.37 -2.40
C GLY A 122 -4.27 -15.29 -2.49
N VAL A 123 -4.29 -14.43 -3.52
CA VAL A 123 -3.30 -13.33 -3.66
C VAL A 123 -3.60 -12.19 -2.68
N ALA A 124 -4.86 -11.98 -2.33
CA ALA A 124 -5.31 -10.98 -1.37
C ALA A 124 -6.50 -11.52 -0.57
N PRO A 125 -6.74 -11.00 0.67
CA PRO A 125 -7.89 -11.41 1.47
C PRO A 125 -9.24 -11.18 0.77
N GLN A 126 -9.31 -10.12 -0.04
CA GLN A 126 -10.49 -9.77 -0.85
C GLN A 126 -10.07 -9.32 -2.25
N ARG A 127 -11.08 -8.91 -3.05
CA ARG A 127 -10.85 -8.49 -4.45
C ARG A 127 -10.35 -7.06 -4.59
N ASP A 128 -10.43 -6.27 -3.55
CA ASP A 128 -9.97 -4.87 -3.55
C ASP A 128 -8.44 -4.80 -3.66
N PHE A 129 -7.94 -3.93 -4.53
CA PHE A 129 -6.52 -3.65 -4.64
C PHE A 129 -6.25 -2.27 -5.22
N LEU A 130 -5.01 -1.83 -5.11
CA LEU A 130 -4.50 -0.59 -5.67
C LEU A 130 -3.61 -0.89 -6.86
N LEU A 131 -3.83 -0.19 -7.97
CA LEU A 131 -2.93 -0.16 -9.11
C LEU A 131 -2.00 1.05 -8.99
N LEU A 132 -0.69 0.81 -9.11
CA LEU A 132 0.32 1.84 -9.12
C LEU A 132 0.48 2.37 -10.54
N VAL A 133 0.23 3.65 -10.74
CA VAL A 133 0.37 4.32 -12.04
C VAL A 133 1.46 5.39 -11.91
N PRO A 134 2.45 5.47 -12.84
CA PRO A 134 3.46 6.52 -12.78
C PRO A 134 2.80 7.91 -12.74
N ALA A 135 3.23 8.78 -11.83
CA ALA A 135 2.67 10.13 -11.65
C ALA A 135 2.72 10.98 -12.94
N ALA A 136 3.69 10.71 -13.82
CA ALA A 136 3.79 11.36 -15.12
C ALA A 136 2.63 11.03 -16.05
N GLU A 137 2.03 9.84 -15.92
CA GLU A 137 0.97 9.31 -16.76
C GLU A 137 -0.44 9.54 -16.18
N ASP A 138 -0.53 10.02 -14.94
CA ASP A 138 -1.80 10.17 -14.23
C ASP A 138 -1.96 11.58 -13.66
N LYS A 139 -2.74 12.41 -14.33
CA LYS A 139 -2.93 13.82 -14.01
C LYS A 139 -4.35 14.17 -13.56
N GLU A 140 -5.29 13.22 -13.69
CA GLU A 140 -6.71 13.48 -13.52
C GLU A 140 -7.21 12.94 -12.17
N LEU A 141 -7.37 13.83 -11.20
CA LEU A 141 -7.84 13.50 -9.84
C LEU A 141 -9.18 12.74 -9.84
N ASN A 142 -10.14 13.22 -10.62
CA ASN A 142 -11.52 12.73 -10.60
C ASN A 142 -11.86 11.78 -11.76
N ALA A 143 -10.89 11.43 -12.59
CA ALA A 143 -11.10 10.42 -13.62
C ALA A 143 -11.29 9.03 -12.99
N THR A 144 -12.17 8.24 -13.57
CA THR A 144 -12.40 6.84 -13.24
C THR A 144 -12.14 5.99 -14.49
N PRO A 145 -10.87 5.79 -14.89
CA PRO A 145 -10.55 5.02 -16.08
C PRO A 145 -11.05 3.58 -15.94
N SER A 146 -11.43 2.98 -17.06
CA SER A 146 -11.86 1.58 -17.11
C SER A 146 -10.74 0.63 -16.65
N TYR A 147 -11.11 -0.61 -16.32
CA TYR A 147 -10.15 -1.65 -15.93
C TYR A 147 -8.98 -1.77 -16.94
N ALA A 148 -9.30 -1.89 -18.23
CA ALA A 148 -8.30 -2.01 -19.27
C ALA A 148 -7.35 -0.79 -19.33
N GLN A 149 -7.89 0.41 -19.16
CA GLN A 149 -7.10 1.65 -19.17
C GLN A 149 -6.16 1.73 -17.96
N VAL A 150 -6.67 1.51 -16.73
CA VAL A 150 -5.82 1.62 -15.54
C VAL A 150 -4.76 0.51 -15.48
N VAL A 151 -5.08 -0.69 -15.95
CA VAL A 151 -4.10 -1.78 -16.10
C VAL A 151 -3.02 -1.42 -17.12
N ALA A 152 -3.39 -0.84 -18.26
CA ALA A 152 -2.42 -0.39 -19.27
C ALA A 152 -1.49 0.72 -18.73
N MET A 153 -2.03 1.67 -17.96
CA MET A 153 -1.25 2.70 -17.27
C MET A 153 -0.30 2.09 -16.25
N SER A 154 -0.77 1.15 -15.42
CA SER A 154 0.04 0.50 -14.38
C SER A 154 1.16 -0.38 -14.95
N LYS A 155 0.96 -1.03 -16.09
CA LYS A 155 2.00 -1.80 -16.79
C LYS A 155 3.23 -0.96 -17.17
N LYS A 156 3.09 0.36 -17.32
CA LYS A 156 4.22 1.27 -17.53
C LYS A 156 5.16 1.32 -16.31
N THR A 157 4.65 1.10 -15.11
CA THR A 157 5.45 0.98 -13.88
C THR A 157 6.44 -0.18 -13.97
N THR A 158 6.06 -1.29 -14.58
CA THR A 158 6.80 -2.56 -14.60
C THR A 158 7.44 -2.86 -15.95
N LYS A 159 7.48 -1.88 -16.85
CA LYS A 159 8.03 -1.99 -18.22
C LYS A 159 7.37 -3.12 -19.05
N GLY A 160 6.06 -3.25 -18.93
CA GLY A 160 5.27 -4.17 -19.76
C GLY A 160 5.02 -5.55 -19.18
N GLY A 161 5.44 -5.78 -17.93
CA GLY A 161 5.09 -6.98 -17.18
C GLY A 161 3.63 -6.98 -16.71
N HIS A 162 3.37 -7.60 -15.57
CA HIS A 162 2.08 -7.46 -14.88
C HIS A 162 1.94 -6.04 -14.30
N PRO A 163 0.72 -5.52 -14.13
CA PRO A 163 0.54 -4.25 -13.43
C PRO A 163 1.11 -4.34 -12.01
N ALA A 164 1.65 -3.24 -11.50
CA ALA A 164 2.10 -3.14 -10.12
C ALA A 164 0.90 -2.93 -9.20
N ILE A 165 0.77 -3.75 -8.16
CA ILE A 165 -0.39 -3.75 -7.27
C ILE A 165 0.00 -3.74 -5.79
N LEU A 166 -0.89 -3.18 -4.95
CA LEU A 166 -0.87 -3.37 -3.49
C LEU A 166 -2.24 -3.90 -3.05
N SER A 167 -2.25 -4.86 -2.14
CA SER A 167 -3.50 -5.35 -1.53
C SER A 167 -4.11 -4.27 -0.65
N LEU A 168 -5.42 -4.13 -0.73
CA LEU A 168 -6.21 -3.14 0.00
C LEU A 168 -7.50 -3.80 0.50
N TRP A 169 -7.98 -3.39 1.68
CA TRP A 169 -9.33 -3.73 2.17
C TRP A 169 -9.86 -2.68 3.13
N LYS A 170 -11.17 -2.67 3.33
CA LYS A 170 -11.79 -1.93 4.41
C LYS A 170 -11.49 -2.63 5.74
N ASP A 171 -10.96 -1.91 6.70
CA ASP A 171 -10.70 -2.46 8.04
C ASP A 171 -11.95 -2.36 8.92
N ASP A 172 -12.73 -3.43 8.95
CA ASP A 172 -13.90 -3.56 9.84
C ASP A 172 -13.52 -4.15 11.22
N SER A 173 -12.25 -4.53 11.42
CA SER A 173 -11.74 -5.09 12.69
C SER A 173 -11.36 -4.03 13.71
N GLY A 174 -11.23 -2.76 13.28
CA GLY A 174 -10.95 -1.63 14.16
C GLY A 174 -9.50 -1.57 14.65
N HIS A 175 -8.55 -1.94 13.82
CA HIS A 175 -7.13 -1.80 14.15
C HIS A 175 -6.78 -0.34 14.42
N ALA A 176 -5.90 -0.12 15.40
CA ALA A 176 -5.32 1.20 15.61
C ALA A 176 -4.46 1.62 14.40
N PRO A 177 -4.48 2.91 14.00
CA PRO A 177 -3.60 3.38 12.92
C PRO A 177 -2.14 3.07 13.22
N GLY A 178 -1.42 2.49 12.26
CA GLY A 178 -0.03 2.08 12.45
C GLY A 178 0.46 1.14 11.36
N LEU A 179 1.72 0.76 11.47
CA LEU A 179 2.34 -0.29 10.65
C LEU A 179 2.48 -1.54 11.48
N VAL A 180 1.83 -2.62 11.08
CA VAL A 180 1.76 -3.88 11.82
C VAL A 180 2.28 -5.02 10.95
N GLN A 181 3.11 -5.87 11.54
CA GLN A 181 3.49 -7.12 10.89
C GLN A 181 2.38 -8.16 11.08
N GLU A 182 1.87 -8.68 9.98
CA GLU A 182 0.89 -9.77 9.95
C GLU A 182 1.48 -11.01 9.29
N GLY A 183 1.27 -12.15 9.91
CA GLY A 183 1.89 -13.39 9.45
C GLY A 183 3.42 -13.32 9.48
N GLU A 184 4.08 -14.01 8.54
CA GLU A 184 5.55 -14.11 8.51
C GLU A 184 6.22 -12.93 7.79
N SER A 185 5.57 -12.36 6.77
CA SER A 185 6.23 -11.43 5.84
C SER A 185 5.48 -10.13 5.57
N ASP A 186 4.18 -10.08 5.84
CA ASP A 186 3.35 -8.94 5.45
C ASP A 186 3.45 -7.80 6.47
N TRP A 187 3.69 -6.58 5.99
CA TRP A 187 3.59 -5.35 6.78
C TRP A 187 2.43 -4.52 6.26
N VAL A 188 1.43 -4.39 7.10
CA VAL A 188 0.16 -3.73 6.82
C VAL A 188 0.16 -2.34 7.41
N LEU A 189 -0.10 -1.34 6.57
CA LEU A 189 -0.40 0.02 7.01
C LEU A 189 -1.91 0.10 7.29
N TYR A 190 -2.30 0.14 8.56
CA TYR A 190 -3.64 0.50 8.99
C TYR A 190 -3.77 2.01 9.09
N THR A 191 -4.73 2.57 8.36
CA THR A 191 -4.93 4.02 8.25
C THR A 191 -6.34 4.34 7.75
N LYS A 192 -6.55 5.56 7.24
CA LYS A 192 -7.85 5.97 6.69
C LYS A 192 -7.71 6.64 5.33
N ILE A 193 -8.72 6.46 4.49
CA ILE A 193 -8.99 7.28 3.31
C ILE A 193 -10.22 8.12 3.63
N GLY A 194 -10.03 9.42 3.89
CA GLY A 194 -11.06 10.22 4.56
C GLY A 194 -11.42 9.61 5.91
N ASP A 195 -12.68 9.24 6.10
CA ASP A 195 -13.15 8.57 7.32
C ASP A 195 -13.19 7.04 7.21
N VAL A 196 -12.89 6.47 6.04
CA VAL A 196 -12.94 5.03 5.79
C VAL A 196 -11.67 4.35 6.29
N PRO A 197 -11.73 3.48 7.32
CA PRO A 197 -10.58 2.73 7.78
C PRO A 197 -10.19 1.68 6.76
N VAL A 198 -8.88 1.54 6.52
CA VAL A 198 -8.32 0.59 5.53
C VAL A 198 -7.04 -0.06 6.03
N GLY A 199 -6.78 -1.27 5.54
CA GLY A 199 -5.49 -1.95 5.59
C GLY A 199 -4.87 -2.00 4.20
N ILE A 200 -3.57 -1.70 4.10
CA ILE A 200 -2.79 -1.77 2.85
C ILE A 200 -1.53 -2.57 3.12
N ILE A 201 -1.31 -3.68 2.39
CA ILE A 201 -0.04 -4.42 2.46
C ILE A 201 1.00 -3.64 1.64
N LEU A 202 1.97 -3.04 2.33
CA LEU A 202 3.05 -2.27 1.71
C LEU A 202 4.30 -3.13 1.45
N ILE A 203 4.54 -4.12 2.28
CA ILE A 203 5.67 -5.05 2.20
C ILE A 203 5.13 -6.45 2.45
N GLY A 204 5.65 -7.41 1.71
CA GLY A 204 5.32 -8.82 1.81
C GLY A 204 5.45 -9.52 0.47
N VAL A 205 5.70 -10.82 0.52
CA VAL A 205 5.73 -11.67 -0.67
C VAL A 205 4.80 -12.84 -0.42
N HIS A 206 3.85 -13.04 -1.31
CA HIS A 206 2.99 -14.22 -1.26
C HIS A 206 3.82 -15.42 -1.75
N SER A 207 4.10 -16.35 -0.86
CA SER A 207 4.61 -17.68 -1.20
C SER A 207 3.41 -18.53 -1.60
N GLY A 208 3.15 -18.65 -2.92
CA GLY A 208 2.15 -19.55 -3.50
C GLY A 208 2.50 -21.01 -3.30
#